data_f866b829d17bf9e1fea3a4c00a9aee19
#
_entry.id   f866b829d17bf9e1fea3a4c00a9aee19
#
_cell.length_a   1.000
_cell.length_b   1.000
_cell.length_c   1.000
_cell.angle_alpha   90.00
_cell.angle_beta   90.00
_cell.angle_gamma   90.00
#
_symmetry.space_group_name_H-M   'P 1'
#
loop_
_entity.id
_entity.type
_entity.pdbx_description
1 polymer ?
#
loop_
_entity_poly.entity_id
_entity_poly.type
_entity_poly.pdbx_seq_one_letter_code
_entity_poly.pdbx_strand_id
1 'polypeptide(L)'
;MRRICSALRVFIPIGEKNAHDGFHHDPKGAASYSAFTDFLGHNELGEKTILFIIDGLYGNDNVDSPPHRKWKMAPFNDAWPNSIFMSFDGVAIDSVGFDFLTSEWPDLPDIANADNYLRESALANDPPSKTVYDPERDGIRCRSIGVHEHWNNGTDKKYSRNLGKEHGIELCRVS
;
A
#
# COMPACT_ATOMS: atom_id res chain seq x y z
N MET A 1 -2.86 -1.22 6.24
CA MET A 1 -1.41 -1.11 6.05
C MET A 1 -0.56 -1.92 7.03
N ARG A 2 -0.87 -1.99 8.32
CA ARG A 2 -0.14 -2.86 9.28
C ARG A 2 -0.15 -4.36 8.94
N ARG A 3 -1.07 -4.86 8.13
CA ARG A 3 -1.15 -6.29 7.76
C ARG A 3 -0.17 -6.74 6.67
N ILE A 4 0.28 -5.85 5.78
CA ILE A 4 1.38 -6.18 4.86
C ILE A 4 2.66 -6.43 5.64
N CYS A 5 2.91 -5.65 6.70
CA CYS A 5 4.01 -5.88 7.63
C CYS A 5 3.95 -7.26 8.31
N SER A 6 2.75 -7.79 8.60
CA SER A 6 2.60 -9.09 9.26
C SER A 6 2.92 -10.27 8.35
N ALA A 7 2.59 -10.18 7.06
CA ALA A 7 2.96 -11.20 6.08
C ALA A 7 4.47 -11.19 5.78
N LEU A 8 5.09 -10.02 5.71
CA LEU A 8 6.52 -9.87 5.52
C LEU A 8 7.35 -10.28 6.75
N ARG A 9 6.80 -10.26 7.97
CA ARG A 9 7.48 -10.74 9.18
C ARG A 9 7.95 -12.21 9.08
N VAL A 10 7.28 -13.03 8.29
CA VAL A 10 7.60 -14.46 8.17
C VAL A 10 8.87 -14.72 7.36
N PHE A 11 9.32 -13.76 6.56
CA PHE A 11 10.38 -13.97 5.56
C PHE A 11 11.69 -13.20 5.81
N ILE A 12 11.80 -12.37 6.86
CA ILE A 12 13.02 -11.58 7.09
C ILE A 12 13.77 -12.09 8.32
N PRO A 13 14.86 -12.86 8.13
CA PRO A 13 15.68 -13.35 9.23
C PRO A 13 16.66 -12.31 9.78
N ILE A 14 16.53 -11.04 9.45
CA ILE A 14 17.49 -10.00 9.82
C ILE A 14 16.90 -9.14 10.92
N GLY A 15 17.46 -9.32 12.13
CA GLY A 15 17.38 -8.40 13.26
C GLY A 15 16.02 -7.71 13.43
N GLU A 16 15.04 -8.42 13.99
CA GLU A 16 13.62 -8.00 14.12
C GLU A 16 13.40 -6.54 14.51
N LYS A 17 14.29 -5.96 15.33
CA LYS A 17 14.15 -4.57 15.78
C LYS A 17 14.33 -3.54 14.67
N ASN A 18 15.34 -3.70 13.81
CA ASN A 18 15.68 -2.66 12.83
C ASN A 18 14.71 -2.59 11.67
N ALA A 19 14.22 -3.74 11.18
CA ALA A 19 13.23 -3.76 10.11
C ALA A 19 11.86 -3.26 10.61
N HIS A 20 11.44 -3.72 11.78
CA HIS A 20 10.17 -3.32 12.39
C HIS A 20 10.14 -1.82 12.73
N ASP A 21 11.21 -1.30 13.31
CA ASP A 21 11.32 0.12 13.67
C ASP A 21 11.38 1.00 12.40
N GLY A 22 12.06 0.56 11.35
CA GLY A 22 12.07 1.26 10.06
C GLY A 22 10.70 1.34 9.39
N PHE A 23 9.81 0.37 9.64
CA PHE A 23 8.45 0.38 9.11
C PHE A 23 7.46 1.22 9.90
N HIS A 24 7.66 1.34 11.21
CA HIS A 24 6.68 1.97 12.10
C HIS A 24 7.10 3.32 12.64
N HIS A 25 8.41 3.60 12.66
CA HIS A 25 8.94 4.73 13.39
C HIS A 25 9.84 5.65 12.57
N ASP A 26 9.78 5.58 11.25
CA ASP A 26 10.49 6.52 10.39
C ASP A 26 9.56 7.63 9.87
N PRO A 27 9.23 8.62 10.70
CA PRO A 27 8.34 9.71 10.36
C PRO A 27 9.08 10.76 9.53
N LYS A 28 9.73 10.35 8.45
CA LYS A 28 10.45 11.30 7.59
C LYS A 28 9.52 12.10 6.70
N GLY A 29 8.23 11.73 6.66
CA GLY A 29 7.25 12.42 5.83
C GLY A 29 7.43 12.16 4.34
N ALA A 30 6.88 13.04 3.53
CA ALA A 30 6.96 12.94 2.08
C ALA A 30 8.40 13.08 1.56
N ALA A 31 8.68 12.43 0.43
CA ALA A 31 9.97 12.45 -0.24
C ALA A 31 11.15 11.93 0.63
N SER A 32 10.93 10.80 1.30
CA SER A 32 11.93 10.10 2.08
C SER A 32 12.09 8.65 1.67
N TYR A 33 13.27 8.08 1.91
CA TYR A 33 13.54 6.65 1.67
C TYR A 33 12.43 5.76 2.25
N SER A 34 12.04 4.74 1.49
CA SER A 34 11.07 3.74 1.93
C SER A 34 11.65 2.33 1.82
N ALA A 35 11.77 1.63 2.94
CA ALA A 35 12.21 0.25 2.97
C ALA A 35 11.24 -0.70 2.24
N PHE A 36 9.95 -0.35 2.17
CA PHE A 36 8.96 -1.13 1.41
C PHE A 36 9.25 -1.12 -0.09
N THR A 37 9.78 0.00 -0.62
CA THR A 37 10.20 0.10 -2.00
C THR A 37 11.35 -0.87 -2.30
N ASP A 38 12.35 -0.97 -1.42
CA ASP A 38 13.42 -1.96 -1.57
C ASP A 38 12.88 -3.40 -1.52
N PHE A 39 11.95 -3.70 -0.62
CA PHE A 39 11.36 -5.05 -0.54
C PHE A 39 10.56 -5.44 -1.76
N LEU A 40 9.73 -4.54 -2.25
CA LEU A 40 8.95 -4.80 -3.46
C LEU A 40 9.82 -4.84 -4.72
N GLY A 41 10.93 -4.10 -4.73
CA GLY A 41 11.89 -4.09 -5.83
C GLY A 41 12.84 -5.29 -5.83
N HIS A 42 12.92 -6.06 -4.72
CA HIS A 42 13.83 -7.19 -4.60
C HIS A 42 13.37 -8.38 -5.42
N ASN A 43 14.26 -8.95 -6.24
CA ASN A 43 13.97 -10.06 -7.16
C ASN A 43 13.38 -11.30 -6.46
N GLU A 44 13.86 -11.60 -5.24
CA GLU A 44 13.38 -12.77 -4.49
C GLU A 44 12.04 -12.54 -3.77
N LEU A 45 11.58 -11.29 -3.68
CA LEU A 45 10.34 -10.92 -2.99
C LEU A 45 9.30 -10.38 -3.97
N GLY A 46 9.53 -9.19 -4.50
CA GLY A 46 8.54 -8.52 -5.35
C GLY A 46 8.33 -9.22 -6.68
N GLU A 47 9.39 -9.57 -7.40
CA GLU A 47 9.26 -10.23 -8.71
C GLU A 47 8.67 -11.64 -8.65
N LYS A 48 8.82 -12.33 -7.51
CA LYS A 48 8.20 -13.66 -7.31
C LYS A 48 6.79 -13.61 -6.76
N THR A 49 6.32 -12.45 -6.35
CA THR A 49 4.95 -12.29 -5.86
C THR A 49 3.98 -12.14 -7.03
N ILE A 50 3.13 -13.13 -7.19
CA ILE A 50 2.16 -13.18 -8.31
C ILE A 50 0.77 -12.68 -7.95
N LEU A 51 0.48 -12.48 -6.66
CA LEU A 51 -0.82 -12.02 -6.20
C LEU A 51 -0.71 -11.32 -4.86
N PHE A 52 -1.28 -10.13 -4.77
CA PHE A 52 -1.43 -9.36 -3.54
C PHE A 52 -2.88 -9.39 -3.09
N ILE A 53 -3.11 -9.57 -1.80
CA ILE A 53 -4.44 -9.70 -1.23
C ILE A 53 -4.55 -8.78 0.00
N ILE A 54 -5.62 -7.98 0.04
CA ILE A 54 -6.03 -7.27 1.25
C ILE A 54 -7.28 -7.96 1.82
N ASP A 55 -7.17 -8.43 3.06
CA ASP A 55 -8.29 -8.89 3.85
C ASP A 55 -9.05 -7.67 4.38
N GLY A 56 -10.21 -7.41 3.80
CA GLY A 56 -11.15 -6.36 4.19
C GLY A 56 -12.42 -6.94 4.82
N LEU A 57 -12.36 -8.06 5.52
CA LEU A 57 -13.55 -8.65 6.14
C LEU A 57 -14.07 -7.80 7.31
N TYR A 58 -13.17 -7.23 8.09
CA TYR A 58 -13.48 -6.40 9.25
C TYR A 58 -12.69 -5.11 9.26
N GLY A 59 -13.17 -4.10 9.99
CA GLY A 59 -12.47 -2.84 10.23
C GLY A 59 -11.96 -2.72 11.66
N ASN A 60 -10.77 -2.13 11.81
CA ASN A 60 -10.21 -1.75 13.10
C ASN A 60 -9.13 -0.68 12.93
N ASP A 61 -8.94 0.12 13.98
CA ASP A 61 -7.86 1.11 14.07
C ASP A 61 -6.61 0.56 14.76
N ASN A 62 -6.71 -0.59 15.41
CA ASN A 62 -5.61 -1.25 16.09
C ASN A 62 -5.59 -2.75 15.77
N VAL A 63 -4.41 -3.26 15.40
CA VAL A 63 -4.21 -4.68 15.08
C VAL A 63 -4.36 -5.61 16.29
N ASP A 64 -4.14 -5.08 17.50
CA ASP A 64 -4.11 -5.85 18.73
C ASP A 64 -5.46 -5.90 19.46
N SER A 65 -6.49 -5.29 18.91
CA SER A 65 -7.84 -5.30 19.49
C SER A 65 -8.83 -6.04 18.58
N PRO A 66 -9.90 -6.60 19.18
CA PRO A 66 -10.99 -7.18 18.38
C PRO A 66 -11.58 -6.15 17.41
N PRO A 67 -12.08 -6.57 16.26
CA PRO A 67 -12.75 -5.68 15.33
C PRO A 67 -13.93 -4.96 16.01
N HIS A 68 -13.94 -3.62 15.94
CA HIS A 68 -14.98 -2.82 16.59
C HIS A 68 -15.47 -1.64 15.75
N ARG A 69 -14.83 -1.36 14.62
CA ARG A 69 -15.19 -0.24 13.75
C ARG A 69 -15.85 -0.72 12.47
N LYS A 70 -17.12 -0.47 12.34
CA LYS A 70 -17.84 -0.59 11.08
C LYS A 70 -17.54 0.61 10.19
N TRP A 71 -17.65 0.41 8.89
CA TRP A 71 -17.38 1.44 7.91
C TRP A 71 -18.67 2.19 7.57
N LYS A 72 -18.67 3.50 7.77
CA LYS A 72 -19.83 4.35 7.52
C LYS A 72 -20.01 4.69 6.05
N MET A 73 -18.86 4.88 5.34
CA MET A 73 -18.88 5.27 3.94
C MET A 73 -19.50 4.22 3.04
N ALA A 74 -20.08 4.66 1.92
CA ALA A 74 -20.48 3.76 0.84
C ALA A 74 -19.24 3.06 0.24
N PRO A 75 -19.33 1.79 -0.14
CA PRO A 75 -20.55 0.96 -0.24
C PRO A 75 -20.91 0.21 1.05
N PHE A 76 -20.24 0.45 2.17
CA PHE A 76 -20.34 -0.36 3.38
C PHE A 76 -21.51 0.03 4.29
N ASN A 77 -21.88 1.33 4.35
CA ASN A 77 -23.11 1.85 4.98
C ASN A 77 -23.37 1.30 6.41
N ASP A 78 -22.44 1.58 7.33
CA ASP A 78 -22.45 1.11 8.73
C ASP A 78 -22.36 -0.41 8.90
N ALA A 79 -21.84 -1.10 7.89
CA ALA A 79 -21.58 -2.53 7.94
C ALA A 79 -20.07 -2.85 7.99
N TRP A 80 -19.78 -4.13 8.20
CA TRP A 80 -18.45 -4.66 7.95
C TRP A 80 -18.16 -4.66 6.44
N PRO A 81 -16.92 -4.40 6.01
CA PRO A 81 -16.62 -4.36 4.57
C PRO A 81 -16.89 -5.68 3.87
N ASN A 82 -16.69 -6.81 4.55
CA ASN A 82 -16.93 -8.17 4.01
C ASN A 82 -16.35 -8.34 2.61
N SER A 83 -15.17 -7.79 2.39
CA SER A 83 -14.55 -7.69 1.07
C SER A 83 -13.15 -8.26 1.08
N ILE A 84 -12.75 -8.84 -0.04
CA ILE A 84 -11.36 -9.21 -0.31
C ILE A 84 -10.94 -8.42 -1.56
N PHE A 85 -9.80 -7.73 -1.46
CA PHE A 85 -9.20 -7.06 -2.61
C PHE A 85 -8.06 -7.92 -3.14
N MET A 86 -7.91 -7.97 -4.45
CA MET A 86 -6.85 -8.72 -5.12
C MET A 86 -6.26 -7.91 -6.27
N SER A 87 -4.95 -8.00 -6.46
CA SER A 87 -4.25 -7.38 -7.59
C SER A 87 -2.95 -8.13 -7.88
N PHE A 88 -2.50 -8.05 -9.13
CA PHE A 88 -1.14 -8.43 -9.52
C PHE A 88 -0.12 -7.31 -9.26
N ASP A 89 -0.58 -6.11 -8.92
CA ASP A 89 0.23 -4.94 -8.61
C ASP A 89 0.05 -4.56 -7.13
N GLY A 90 1.13 -4.73 -6.34
CA GLY A 90 1.13 -4.45 -4.90
C GLY A 90 0.95 -2.98 -4.58
N VAL A 91 1.51 -2.09 -5.39
CA VAL A 91 1.37 -0.64 -5.19
C VAL A 91 -0.05 -0.18 -5.51
N ALA A 92 -0.65 -0.73 -6.58
CA ALA A 92 -2.02 -0.40 -6.95
C ALA A 92 -3.05 -0.84 -5.91
N ILE A 93 -2.91 -2.07 -5.38
CA ILE A 93 -3.83 -2.54 -4.34
C ILE A 93 -3.71 -1.76 -3.04
N ASP A 94 -2.48 -1.39 -2.66
CA ASP A 94 -2.24 -0.58 -1.47
C ASP A 94 -2.74 0.86 -1.67
N SER A 95 -2.67 1.42 -2.90
CA SER A 95 -3.28 2.71 -3.23
C SER A 95 -4.79 2.69 -3.04
N VAL A 96 -5.45 1.61 -3.48
CA VAL A 96 -6.89 1.42 -3.26
C VAL A 96 -7.21 1.30 -1.76
N GLY A 97 -6.46 0.48 -1.03
CA GLY A 97 -6.62 0.34 0.41
C GLY A 97 -6.40 1.67 1.15
N PHE A 98 -5.40 2.43 0.73
CA PHE A 98 -5.10 3.76 1.27
C PHE A 98 -6.28 4.72 1.09
N ASP A 99 -6.85 4.81 -0.11
CA ASP A 99 -7.97 5.70 -0.40
C ASP A 99 -9.22 5.33 0.41
N PHE A 100 -9.52 4.05 0.57
CA PHE A 100 -10.61 3.60 1.44
C PHE A 100 -10.37 3.99 2.90
N LEU A 101 -9.19 3.70 3.44
CA LEU A 101 -8.87 3.95 4.84
C LEU A 101 -8.86 5.44 5.17
N THR A 102 -8.23 6.26 4.33
CA THR A 102 -8.12 7.71 4.57
C THR A 102 -9.43 8.45 4.38
N SER A 103 -10.32 7.93 3.53
CA SER A 103 -11.66 8.49 3.37
C SER A 103 -12.58 8.16 4.54
N GLU A 104 -12.44 6.98 5.14
CA GLU A 104 -13.22 6.59 6.32
C GLU A 104 -12.66 7.22 7.60
N TRP A 105 -11.33 7.22 7.74
CA TRP A 105 -10.62 7.68 8.93
C TRP A 105 -9.45 8.61 8.56
N PRO A 106 -9.72 9.89 8.28
CA PRO A 106 -8.68 10.84 7.83
C PRO A 106 -7.62 11.11 8.91
N ASP A 107 -7.93 10.83 10.17
CA ASP A 107 -7.04 11.06 11.32
C ASP A 107 -6.20 9.83 11.70
N LEU A 108 -6.13 8.83 10.83
CA LEU A 108 -5.26 7.67 11.10
C LEU A 108 -3.80 8.09 11.22
N PRO A 109 -3.06 7.53 12.18
CA PRO A 109 -1.63 7.76 12.28
C PRO A 109 -0.90 7.20 11.05
N ASP A 110 0.26 7.75 10.74
CA ASP A 110 1.17 7.28 9.68
C ASP A 110 0.64 7.40 8.23
N ILE A 111 -0.43 8.15 7.99
CA ILE A 111 -0.96 8.41 6.64
C ILE A 111 0.13 8.95 5.71
N ALA A 112 0.93 9.91 6.18
CA ALA A 112 1.99 10.50 5.37
C ALA A 112 3.08 9.49 4.97
N ASN A 113 3.41 8.56 5.85
CA ASN A 113 4.39 7.50 5.55
C ASN A 113 3.83 6.50 4.54
N ALA A 114 2.53 6.22 4.63
CA ALA A 114 1.84 5.36 3.69
C ALA A 114 1.81 5.97 2.28
N ASP A 115 1.46 7.23 2.16
CA ASP A 115 1.47 7.96 0.89
C ASP A 115 2.90 8.07 0.31
N ASN A 116 3.89 8.35 1.17
CA ASN A 116 5.29 8.37 0.78
C ASN A 116 5.74 7.03 0.16
N TYR A 117 5.45 5.91 0.81
CA TYR A 117 5.76 4.58 0.31
C TYR A 117 5.18 4.35 -1.10
N LEU A 118 3.92 4.69 -1.30
CA LEU A 118 3.24 4.49 -2.58
C LEU A 118 3.89 5.31 -3.71
N ARG A 119 4.23 6.58 -3.42
CA ARG A 119 4.92 7.47 -4.38
C ARG A 119 6.33 6.99 -4.69
N GLU A 120 7.10 6.63 -3.67
CA GLU A 120 8.47 6.13 -3.82
C GLU A 120 8.50 4.85 -4.66
N SER A 121 7.55 3.93 -4.44
CA SER A 121 7.46 2.67 -5.18
C SER A 121 6.99 2.87 -6.63
N ALA A 122 6.00 3.70 -6.85
CA ALA A 122 5.53 3.98 -8.21
C ALA A 122 6.59 4.70 -9.08
N LEU A 123 7.44 5.50 -8.44
CA LEU A 123 8.49 6.29 -9.09
C LEU A 123 9.89 5.79 -8.73
N ALA A 124 10.08 4.50 -8.42
CA ALA A 124 11.36 3.98 -7.93
C ALA A 124 12.56 4.23 -8.86
N ASN A 125 12.31 4.44 -10.13
CA ASN A 125 13.32 4.85 -11.12
C ASN A 125 13.74 6.34 -11.03
N ASP A 126 12.89 7.21 -10.48
CA ASP A 126 13.18 8.63 -10.18
C ASP A 126 12.29 9.10 -9.01
N PRO A 127 12.51 8.57 -7.79
CA PRO A 127 11.63 8.79 -6.67
C PRO A 127 11.72 10.23 -6.12
N PRO A 128 10.66 10.71 -5.46
CA PRO A 128 10.66 12.04 -4.83
C PRO A 128 11.82 12.26 -3.87
N SER A 129 12.24 11.22 -3.13
CA SER A 129 13.37 11.26 -2.20
C SER A 129 14.74 11.39 -2.88
N LYS A 130 14.81 11.15 -4.20
CA LYS A 130 16.06 10.98 -4.94
C LYS A 130 16.93 9.80 -4.46
N THR A 131 16.38 8.91 -3.68
CA THR A 131 17.03 7.65 -3.30
C THR A 131 17.35 6.82 -4.54
N VAL A 132 18.47 6.15 -4.55
CA VAL A 132 18.76 5.10 -5.53
C VAL A 132 18.32 3.78 -4.93
N TYR A 133 17.18 3.26 -5.39
CA TYR A 133 16.72 1.93 -5.00
C TYR A 133 17.46 0.87 -5.81
N ASP A 134 18.31 0.12 -5.16
CA ASP A 134 19.13 -0.98 -5.70
C ASP A 134 19.18 -2.10 -4.65
N PRO A 135 18.07 -2.83 -4.48
CA PRO A 135 17.97 -3.84 -3.43
C PRO A 135 18.90 -5.03 -3.62
N GLU A 136 19.28 -5.34 -4.85
CA GLU A 136 20.23 -6.41 -5.17
C GLU A 136 21.70 -5.99 -5.00
N ARG A 137 21.97 -4.69 -4.88
CA ARG A 137 23.32 -4.10 -4.78
C ARG A 137 24.22 -4.47 -5.96
N ASP A 138 23.63 -4.54 -7.14
CA ASP A 138 24.30 -4.86 -8.41
C ASP A 138 24.56 -3.64 -9.29
N GLY A 139 24.20 -2.44 -8.83
CA GLY A 139 24.31 -1.19 -9.54
C GLY A 139 23.15 -0.92 -10.51
N ILE A 140 22.12 -1.78 -10.50
CA ILE A 140 20.94 -1.61 -11.35
C ILE A 140 19.82 -0.99 -10.50
N ARG A 141 19.42 0.21 -10.91
CA ARG A 141 18.31 0.90 -10.23
C ARG A 141 16.97 0.21 -10.53
N CYS A 142 16.12 0.10 -9.51
CA CYS A 142 14.74 -0.33 -9.70
C CYS A 142 14.02 0.48 -10.77
N ARG A 143 13.15 -0.19 -11.50
CA ARG A 143 12.12 0.45 -12.34
C ARG A 143 10.95 0.89 -11.46
N SER A 144 9.91 1.50 -12.05
CA SER A 144 8.62 1.61 -11.39
C SER A 144 8.15 0.21 -10.93
N ILE A 145 7.77 0.09 -9.66
CA ILE A 145 7.39 -1.19 -9.05
C ILE A 145 5.90 -1.45 -9.21
N GLY A 146 5.11 -0.40 -9.47
CA GLY A 146 3.68 -0.51 -9.67
C GLY A 146 3.03 0.84 -9.89
N VAL A 147 1.71 0.88 -9.90
CA VAL A 147 0.93 2.07 -10.20
C VAL A 147 0.35 2.68 -8.93
N HIS A 148 0.64 3.96 -8.70
CA HIS A 148 0.00 4.74 -7.65
C HIS A 148 -0.81 5.88 -8.25
N GLU A 149 -2.06 5.96 -7.86
CA GLU A 149 -2.94 7.11 -8.06
C GLU A 149 -4.07 7.10 -7.04
N HIS A 150 -4.71 8.23 -6.87
CA HIS A 150 -5.92 8.35 -6.05
C HIS A 150 -7.17 8.34 -6.94
N TRP A 151 -8.28 7.89 -6.39
CA TRP A 151 -9.56 8.02 -7.05
C TRP A 151 -9.98 9.49 -7.26
N ASN A 152 -10.87 9.72 -8.22
CA ASN A 152 -11.31 11.06 -8.61
C ASN A 152 -12.01 11.84 -7.50
N ASN A 153 -12.79 11.17 -6.67
CA ASN A 153 -13.47 11.73 -5.50
C ASN A 153 -14.06 10.62 -4.61
N GLY A 154 -14.41 10.96 -3.38
CA GLY A 154 -14.94 10.00 -2.40
C GLY A 154 -16.35 9.46 -2.70
N THR A 155 -17.08 10.03 -3.65
CA THR A 155 -18.41 9.58 -4.05
C THR A 155 -18.30 8.51 -5.15
N ASP A 156 -17.65 8.84 -6.25
CA ASP A 156 -17.56 7.97 -7.43
C ASP A 156 -16.53 6.87 -7.28
N LYS A 157 -15.44 7.16 -6.54
CA LYS A 157 -14.33 6.23 -6.29
C LYS A 157 -13.75 5.59 -7.55
N LYS A 158 -13.58 6.41 -8.61
CA LYS A 158 -13.09 5.96 -9.91
C LYS A 158 -11.64 6.33 -10.11
N TYR A 159 -10.87 5.36 -10.53
CA TYR A 159 -9.49 5.52 -10.96
C TYR A 159 -9.38 5.81 -12.46
N SER A 160 -8.19 6.07 -12.94
CA SER A 160 -7.96 6.49 -14.32
C SER A 160 -8.56 5.54 -15.35
N ARG A 161 -8.37 4.22 -15.21
CA ARG A 161 -8.94 3.24 -16.15
C ARG A 161 -10.46 3.13 -16.02
N ASN A 162 -11.02 3.27 -14.83
CA ASN A 162 -12.48 3.36 -14.65
C ASN A 162 -13.09 4.59 -15.34
N LEU A 163 -12.27 5.61 -15.61
CA LEU A 163 -12.64 6.83 -16.34
C LEU A 163 -12.33 6.75 -17.84
N GLY A 164 -11.95 5.56 -18.35
CA GLY A 164 -11.69 5.32 -19.76
C GLY A 164 -10.29 5.70 -20.23
N LYS A 165 -9.32 5.92 -19.32
CA LYS A 165 -7.92 6.09 -19.70
C LYS A 165 -7.26 4.73 -19.96
N GLU A 166 -6.22 4.73 -20.78
CA GLU A 166 -5.47 3.50 -21.12
C GLU A 166 -4.52 3.03 -20.02
N HIS A 167 -4.21 3.87 -19.04
CA HIS A 167 -3.26 3.63 -17.97
C HIS A 167 -3.90 3.90 -16.60
N GLY A 168 -3.20 3.50 -15.54
CA GLY A 168 -3.64 3.70 -14.18
C GLY A 168 -4.34 2.46 -13.59
N ILE A 169 -5.03 2.66 -12.49
CA ILE A 169 -5.75 1.62 -11.75
C ILE A 169 -7.14 1.42 -12.35
N GLU A 170 -7.62 0.19 -12.35
CA GLU A 170 -9.01 -0.16 -12.57
C GLU A 170 -9.54 -0.89 -11.35
N LEU A 171 -10.51 -0.30 -10.67
CA LEU A 171 -11.20 -0.95 -9.56
C LEU A 171 -12.46 -1.64 -10.07
N CYS A 172 -12.44 -2.96 -10.08
CA CYS A 172 -13.56 -3.79 -10.49
C CYS A 172 -14.24 -4.42 -9.27
N ARG A 173 -15.56 -4.25 -9.17
CA ARG A 173 -16.37 -4.93 -8.16
C ARG A 173 -16.96 -6.20 -8.75
N VAL A 174 -16.69 -7.32 -8.08
CA VAL A 174 -17.33 -8.61 -8.36
C VAL A 174 -18.29 -8.91 -7.22
N SER A 175 -19.54 -9.22 -7.51
CA SER A 175 -20.60 -9.51 -6.55
C SER A 175 -21.22 -10.87 -6.85
#